data_a5d38e7647d201b915e2923ee83c0baa
#
_entry.id   a5d38e7647d201b915e2923ee83c0baa
#
_cell.length_a   1.000
_cell.length_b   1.000
_cell.length_c   1.000
_cell.angle_alpha   90.00
_cell.angle_beta   90.00
_cell.angle_gamma   90.00
#
_symmetry.space_group_name_H-M   'P 1'
#
loop_
_entity.id
_entity.type
_entity.pdbx_description
1 polymer ?
#
loop_
_entity_poly.entity_id
_entity_poly.type
_entity_poly.pdbx_seq_one_letter_code
_entity_poly.pdbx_strand_id
1 'polypeptide(L)'
;KGPFGAKEVGQGPLLPIMPAVANAVYDAVGVRVDENPITPEKILAALEAKRKGKEPRFGPKSFPEIPWEDPFRVAPPWEGGDGTATNAPVRKRAATKEVYR
;
A
#
# COMPACT_ATOMS: atom_id res chain seq x y z
N LYS A 1 30.58 -0.18 4.23
CA LYS A 1 30.06 -1.44 4.82
C LYS A 1 28.80 -1.20 5.67
N GLY A 2 28.16 -0.06 5.58
CA GLY A 2 26.95 0.32 6.25
C GLY A 2 27.09 0.62 7.76
N PRO A 3 26.10 1.28 8.36
CA PRO A 3 26.09 1.59 9.78
C PRO A 3 26.12 0.31 10.62
N PHE A 4 27.12 0.19 11.50
CA PHE A 4 27.29 -0.96 12.40
C PHE A 4 27.37 -2.32 11.71
N GLY A 5 27.62 -2.38 10.39
CA GLY A 5 27.63 -3.64 9.63
C GLY A 5 26.26 -4.30 9.47
N ALA A 6 25.18 -3.61 9.81
CA ALA A 6 23.82 -4.12 9.66
C ALA A 6 23.48 -4.39 8.19
N LYS A 7 22.79 -5.49 7.95
CA LYS A 7 22.37 -5.94 6.64
C LYS A 7 20.90 -6.32 6.65
N GLU A 8 20.28 -6.09 5.52
CA GLU A 8 18.92 -6.54 5.28
C GLU A 8 18.88 -8.04 5.01
N VAL A 9 17.88 -8.74 5.49
CA VAL A 9 17.76 -10.20 5.43
C VAL A 9 16.57 -10.66 4.56
N GLY A 10 16.39 -10.05 3.40
CA GLY A 10 15.38 -10.49 2.42
C GLY A 10 14.03 -9.79 2.51
N GLN A 11 13.83 -8.85 3.42
CA GLN A 11 12.59 -8.09 3.53
C GLN A 11 12.39 -7.15 2.33
N GLY A 12 13.48 -6.55 1.84
CA GLY A 12 13.46 -5.69 0.66
C GLY A 12 12.97 -6.41 -0.61
N PRO A 13 13.50 -7.60 -0.98
CA PRO A 13 13.02 -8.32 -2.15
C PRO A 13 11.64 -8.96 -1.98
N LEU A 14 11.17 -9.23 -0.76
CA LEU A 14 9.89 -9.89 -0.53
C LEU A 14 8.70 -8.99 -0.93
N LEU A 15 8.70 -7.73 -0.51
CA LEU A 15 7.59 -6.80 -0.72
C LEU A 15 7.31 -6.47 -2.20
N PRO A 16 8.32 -6.24 -3.08
CA PRO A 16 8.07 -5.81 -4.45
C PRO A 16 7.70 -6.93 -5.42
N ILE A 17 7.79 -8.21 -5.05
CA ILE A 17 7.55 -9.32 -5.97
C ILE A 17 6.12 -9.28 -6.53
N MET A 18 5.11 -9.18 -5.67
CA MET A 18 3.72 -9.17 -6.12
C MET A 18 3.38 -7.97 -6.99
N PRO A 19 3.71 -6.73 -6.61
CA PRO A 19 3.48 -5.58 -7.48
C PRO A 19 4.33 -5.63 -8.77
N ALA A 20 5.53 -6.22 -8.75
CA ALA A 20 6.32 -6.38 -9.97
C ALA A 20 5.62 -7.31 -10.98
N VAL A 21 5.07 -8.45 -10.52
CA VAL A 21 4.29 -9.35 -11.38
C VAL A 21 3.04 -8.65 -11.92
N ALA A 22 2.29 -7.94 -11.05
CA ALA A 22 1.11 -7.20 -11.47
C ALA A 22 1.43 -6.12 -12.52
N ASN A 23 2.55 -5.43 -12.36
CA ASN A 23 3.01 -4.43 -13.32
C ASN A 23 3.47 -5.07 -14.64
N ALA A 24 4.14 -6.21 -14.60
CA ALA A 24 4.53 -6.95 -15.81
C ALA A 24 3.29 -7.42 -16.61
N VAL A 25 2.26 -7.91 -15.94
CA VAL A 25 0.98 -8.24 -16.58
C VAL A 25 0.34 -7.01 -17.21
N TYR A 26 0.34 -5.88 -16.50
CA TYR A 26 -0.19 -4.63 -17.05
C TYR A 26 0.58 -4.16 -18.27
N ASP A 27 1.90 -4.22 -18.23
CA ASP A 27 2.76 -3.82 -19.35
C ASP A 27 2.52 -4.71 -20.59
N ALA A 28 2.36 -6.02 -20.37
CA ALA A 28 2.15 -6.98 -21.43
C ALA A 28 0.77 -6.86 -22.11
N VAL A 29 -0.30 -6.70 -21.35
CA VAL A 29 -1.68 -6.83 -21.86
C VAL A 29 -2.60 -5.67 -21.49
N GLY A 30 -2.15 -4.72 -20.70
CA GLY A 30 -2.86 -3.51 -20.33
C GLY A 30 -4.09 -3.77 -19.44
N VAL A 31 -4.02 -4.77 -18.56
CA VAL A 31 -5.06 -5.05 -17.57
C VAL A 31 -4.48 -5.09 -16.16
N ARG A 32 -5.29 -4.74 -15.15
CA ARG A 32 -4.92 -4.79 -13.74
C ARG A 32 -5.61 -5.96 -13.04
N VAL A 33 -4.84 -6.70 -12.26
CA VAL A 33 -5.36 -7.71 -11.33
C VAL A 33 -4.91 -7.32 -9.93
N ASP A 34 -5.86 -6.88 -9.12
CA ASP A 34 -5.61 -6.33 -7.78
C ASP A 34 -5.89 -7.36 -6.68
N GLU A 35 -6.04 -8.61 -7.05
CA GLU A 35 -6.36 -9.72 -6.14
C GLU A 35 -5.42 -10.89 -6.35
N ASN A 36 -4.75 -11.32 -5.29
CA ASN A 36 -3.86 -12.47 -5.29
C ASN A 36 -4.60 -13.79 -4.97
N PRO A 37 -4.16 -14.92 -5.52
CA PRO A 37 -3.12 -15.05 -6.56
C PRO A 37 -3.57 -14.52 -7.93
N ILE A 38 -2.62 -14.06 -8.74
CA ILE A 38 -2.87 -13.65 -10.13
C ILE A 38 -2.99 -14.92 -10.97
N THR A 39 -4.22 -15.30 -11.29
CA THR A 39 -4.51 -16.52 -12.07
C THR A 39 -4.87 -16.18 -13.52
N PRO A 40 -4.74 -17.15 -14.46
CA PRO A 40 -5.13 -16.94 -15.85
C PRO A 40 -6.59 -16.52 -15.99
N GLU A 41 -7.49 -17.06 -15.20
CA GLU A 41 -8.93 -16.77 -15.23
C GLU A 41 -9.20 -15.30 -14.88
N LYS A 42 -8.48 -14.76 -13.89
CA LYS A 42 -8.59 -13.35 -13.50
C LYS A 42 -8.08 -12.41 -14.60
N ILE A 43 -6.98 -12.80 -15.27
CA ILE A 43 -6.46 -12.04 -16.41
C ILE A 43 -7.44 -12.08 -17.57
N LEU A 44 -8.00 -13.24 -17.89
CA LEU A 44 -9.01 -13.40 -18.96
C LEU A 44 -10.27 -12.57 -18.67
N ALA A 45 -10.75 -12.56 -17.43
CA ALA A 45 -11.90 -11.74 -17.03
C ALA A 45 -11.62 -10.24 -17.21
N ALA A 46 -10.43 -9.78 -16.85
CA ALA A 46 -10.01 -8.39 -17.05
C ALA A 46 -9.85 -8.03 -18.55
N LEU A 47 -9.34 -8.96 -19.37
CA LEU A 47 -9.25 -8.81 -20.82
C LEU A 47 -10.64 -8.74 -21.49
N GLU A 48 -11.59 -9.57 -21.02
CA GLU A 48 -12.97 -9.47 -21.48
C GLU A 48 -13.62 -8.15 -21.11
N ALA A 49 -13.37 -7.63 -19.93
CA ALA A 49 -13.82 -6.31 -19.52
C ALA A 49 -13.27 -5.23 -20.46
N LYS A 50 -11.96 -5.30 -20.75
CA LYS A 50 -11.30 -4.41 -21.72
C LYS A 50 -11.96 -4.48 -23.11
N ARG A 51 -12.22 -5.69 -23.62
CA ARG A 51 -12.88 -5.89 -24.92
C ARG A 51 -14.29 -5.31 -24.97
N LYS A 52 -15.00 -5.34 -23.84
CA LYS A 52 -16.36 -4.79 -23.70
C LYS A 52 -16.37 -3.28 -23.41
N GLY A 53 -15.23 -2.59 -23.50
CA GLY A 53 -15.11 -1.15 -23.18
C GLY A 53 -15.32 -0.79 -21.71
N LYS A 54 -15.23 -1.78 -20.82
CA LYS A 54 -15.27 -1.58 -19.37
C LYS A 54 -13.86 -1.36 -18.81
N GLU A 55 -13.78 -0.95 -17.56
CA GLU A 55 -12.50 -0.82 -16.87
C GLU A 55 -11.72 -2.15 -16.93
N PRO A 56 -10.47 -2.15 -17.45
CA PRO A 56 -9.68 -3.36 -17.66
C PRO A 56 -9.03 -3.82 -16.34
N ARG A 57 -9.84 -4.16 -15.37
CA ARG A 57 -9.43 -4.49 -14.01
C ARG A 57 -10.21 -5.68 -13.45
N PHE A 58 -9.53 -6.52 -12.68
CA PHE A 58 -10.12 -7.55 -11.84
C PHE A 58 -9.73 -7.32 -10.38
N GLY A 59 -10.71 -7.28 -9.50
CA GLY A 59 -10.51 -7.05 -8.06
C GLY A 59 -11.43 -5.97 -7.50
N PRO A 60 -11.26 -5.60 -6.24
CA PRO A 60 -12.09 -4.59 -5.59
C PRO A 60 -11.89 -3.22 -6.23
N LYS A 61 -12.98 -2.48 -6.41
CA LYS A 61 -12.96 -1.14 -7.00
C LYS A 61 -12.49 -0.06 -6.05
N SER A 62 -12.54 -0.32 -4.76
CA SER A 62 -12.15 0.59 -3.71
C SER A 62 -11.52 -0.19 -2.55
N PHE A 63 -10.64 0.45 -1.82
CA PHE A 63 -10.19 -0.08 -0.54
C PHE A 63 -11.33 0.00 0.47
N PRO A 64 -11.47 -1.00 1.37
CA PRO A 64 -12.40 -0.89 2.47
C PRO A 64 -12.04 0.32 3.32
N GLU A 65 -13.06 1.07 3.77
CA GLU A 65 -12.85 2.10 4.79
C GLU A 65 -12.33 1.42 6.07
N ILE A 66 -11.10 1.72 6.41
CA ILE A 66 -10.51 1.24 7.65
C ILE A 66 -10.68 2.37 8.67
N PRO A 67 -11.49 2.16 9.72
CA PRO A 67 -11.58 3.15 10.80
C PRO A 67 -10.25 3.14 11.55
N TRP A 68 -9.41 4.12 11.25
CA TRP A 68 -8.18 4.34 11.99
C TRP A 68 -8.52 4.98 13.33
N GLU A 69 -8.02 4.41 14.40
CA GLU A 69 -8.05 5.08 15.69
C GLU A 69 -7.28 6.40 15.62
N ASP A 70 -7.69 7.37 16.41
CA ASP A 70 -6.97 8.65 16.50
C ASP A 70 -5.51 8.37 16.92
N PRO A 71 -4.52 8.94 16.22
CA PRO A 71 -3.13 8.71 16.54
C PRO A 71 -2.82 9.24 17.95
N PHE A 72 -2.17 8.43 18.75
CA PHE A 72 -1.67 8.81 20.06
C PHE A 72 -0.20 9.24 19.98
N ARG A 73 0.19 10.16 20.84
CA ARG A 73 1.57 10.60 20.94
C ARG A 73 2.27 9.84 22.06
N VAL A 74 3.42 9.28 21.72
CA VAL A 74 4.38 8.77 22.71
C VAL A 74 5.50 9.80 22.83
N ALA A 75 5.72 10.33 24.03
CA ALA A 75 6.82 11.24 24.28
C ALA A 75 8.15 10.48 24.16
N PRO A 76 9.14 11.00 23.44
CA PRO A 76 10.44 10.36 23.35
C PRO A 76 11.18 10.43 24.70
N PRO A 77 12.14 9.52 24.95
CA PRO A 77 12.87 9.46 26.23
C PRO A 77 13.55 10.78 26.63
N TRP A 78 14.04 11.56 25.67
CA TRP A 78 14.69 12.86 25.92
C TRP A 78 13.71 13.98 26.29
N GLU A 79 12.40 13.76 26.16
CA GLU A 79 11.33 14.63 26.65
C GLU A 79 10.71 14.10 27.96
N GLY A 80 11.38 13.15 28.62
CA GLY A 80 10.90 12.54 29.87
C GLY A 80 9.82 11.50 29.65
N GLY A 81 9.65 11.00 28.42
CA GLY A 81 8.71 9.93 28.13
C GLY A 81 9.14 8.59 28.70
N ASP A 82 8.21 7.87 29.29
CA ASP A 82 8.39 6.51 29.81
C ASP A 82 8.04 5.43 28.78
N GLY A 83 7.72 5.85 27.54
CA GLY A 83 7.28 4.95 26.47
C GLY A 83 5.79 4.61 26.53
N THR A 84 5.03 5.12 27.51
CA THR A 84 3.59 4.92 27.55
C THR A 84 2.87 5.88 26.61
N ALA A 85 1.83 5.35 25.95
CA ALA A 85 0.98 6.15 25.08
C ALA A 85 0.18 7.17 25.91
N THR A 86 0.25 8.44 25.56
CA THR A 86 -0.60 9.46 26.17
C THR A 86 -1.77 9.76 25.23
N ASN A 87 -2.99 9.79 25.79
CA ASN A 87 -4.20 10.18 25.07
C ASN A 87 -4.28 11.69 24.78
N ALA A 88 -3.15 12.40 24.80
CA ALA A 88 -3.12 13.79 24.42
C ALA A 88 -3.54 13.93 22.93
N PRO A 89 -4.53 14.77 22.61
CA PRO A 89 -4.99 14.90 21.23
C PRO A 89 -3.84 15.41 20.35
N VAL A 90 -3.44 14.58 19.40
CA VAL A 90 -2.50 15.01 18.36
C VAL A 90 -3.18 16.13 17.58
N ARG A 91 -2.56 17.31 17.51
CA ARG A 91 -3.04 18.38 16.64
C ARG A 91 -3.17 17.81 15.24
N LYS A 92 -4.40 17.63 14.78
CA LYS A 92 -4.68 17.27 13.38
C LYS A 92 -3.99 18.33 12.53
N ARG A 93 -2.96 17.96 11.78
CA ARG A 93 -2.48 18.82 10.70
C ARG A 93 -3.69 19.08 9.82
N ALA A 94 -4.02 20.34 9.61
CA ALA A 94 -5.03 20.71 8.63
C ALA A 94 -4.71 19.94 7.34
N ALA A 95 -5.68 19.17 6.86
CA ALA A 95 -5.53 18.43 5.63
C ALA A 95 -5.12 19.45 4.56
N THR A 96 -3.88 19.41 4.14
CA THR A 96 -3.41 20.18 2.99
C THR A 96 -4.14 19.61 1.78
N LYS A 97 -5.19 20.30 1.35
CA LYS A 97 -5.98 20.00 0.16
C LYS A 97 -5.21 20.24 -1.15
N GLU A 98 -3.92 20.20 -1.12
CA GLU A 98 -3.08 20.44 -2.30
C GLU A 98 -1.90 19.52 -2.29
N VAL A 99 -2.02 18.37 -2.91
CA VAL A 99 -0.95 17.75 -3.72
C VAL A 99 -1.58 16.58 -4.45
N TYR A 100 -1.90 16.79 -5.67
CA TYR A 100 -1.98 15.90 -6.83
C TYR A 100 -2.94 16.54 -7.84
N ARG A 101 -2.42 17.59 -8.51
CA ARG A 101 -2.80 17.90 -9.88
C ARG A 101 -1.77 17.34 -10.82
#